data_480cfbadb85878076b71cddfd9f84f32
#
_entry.id   480cfbadb85878076b71cddfd9f84f32
#
_cell.length_a   1.000
_cell.length_b   1.000
_cell.length_c   1.000
_cell.angle_alpha   90.00
_cell.angle_beta   90.00
_cell.angle_gamma   90.00
#
_symmetry.space_group_name_H-M   'P 1'
#
loop_
_entity.id
_entity.type
_entity.pdbx_description
1 polymer ?
#
loop_
_entity_poly.entity_id
_entity_poly.type
_entity_poly.pdbx_seq_one_letter_code
_entity_poly.pdbx_strand_id
1 'polypeptide(L)'
;VNENDLKFYTKTIEGMTITNTFTVPEDKTEITVSKVWNDNENASGKRPESIKLQVKSGDTVVKEQVVTETENWKYTFIDLPKYNAQGDENVYTVDEAEVNENDLKFYTKTIEGTTITNTFTIPNDKITLKVSKVWDDSNNAKGYRPESIKLLVKNGNILVAEQVVTKEENWENTFTNLAKYDEQGNEIIYTVEEAEVNSNELERYKGELSKVVGNEDKEVIIVNTYNYGKVVIKHVEKDTNKELEVEEQEGAIGEKYVTKQKEIEGYKYVSRTENATGEIGKEETVVIYYYEKIKEETKPVTPILPTTGDTFITEMIILVASATVYLAVLALKHKRCK
;
A
#
# COMPACT_ATOMS: atom_id res chain seq x y z
N VAL A 1 -28.93 52.51 -59.64
CA VAL A 1 -28.69 51.19 -59.06
C VAL A 1 -27.20 51.05 -58.91
N ASN A 2 -26.74 50.80 -57.70
CA ASN A 2 -25.33 50.63 -57.44
C ASN A 2 -24.87 49.28 -58.03
N GLU A 3 -23.73 49.20 -58.69
CA GLU A 3 -23.22 47.97 -59.29
C GLU A 3 -23.14 46.80 -58.24
N ASN A 4 -22.96 47.10 -56.97
CA ASN A 4 -22.92 46.12 -55.90
C ASN A 4 -24.29 45.51 -55.54
N ASP A 5 -25.42 46.14 -55.90
CA ASP A 5 -26.77 45.64 -55.55
C ASP A 5 -27.15 44.36 -56.29
N LEU A 6 -26.48 44.05 -57.36
CA LEU A 6 -26.69 42.84 -58.19
C LEU A 6 -25.52 41.85 -58.17
N LYS A 7 -24.58 41.98 -57.25
CA LYS A 7 -23.38 41.18 -57.15
C LYS A 7 -23.64 39.66 -57.18
N PHE A 8 -24.75 39.19 -56.62
CA PHE A 8 -25.13 37.79 -56.51
C PHE A 8 -26.30 37.38 -57.45
N TYR A 9 -26.55 38.21 -58.54
CA TYR A 9 -27.62 37.91 -59.51
C TYR A 9 -27.08 37.67 -60.88
N THR A 10 -27.53 36.57 -61.49
CA THR A 10 -27.34 36.27 -62.92
C THR A 10 -28.52 36.79 -63.70
N LYS A 11 -28.27 37.67 -64.67
CA LYS A 11 -29.29 38.27 -65.53
C LYS A 11 -29.52 37.43 -66.77
N THR A 12 -30.75 37.07 -67.06
CA THR A 12 -31.23 36.51 -68.34
C THR A 12 -32.27 37.40 -68.98
N ILE A 13 -32.28 37.46 -70.32
CA ILE A 13 -33.24 38.26 -71.09
C ILE A 13 -33.90 37.33 -72.12
N GLU A 14 -35.21 37.17 -72.03
CA GLU A 14 -36.05 36.42 -72.96
C GLU A 14 -37.15 37.33 -73.47
N GLY A 15 -37.05 37.78 -74.73
CA GLY A 15 -37.95 38.78 -75.31
C GLY A 15 -37.85 40.12 -74.57
N MET A 16 -38.96 40.56 -73.93
CA MET A 16 -39.05 41.76 -73.11
C MET A 16 -38.96 41.48 -71.62
N THR A 17 -38.71 40.21 -71.18
CA THR A 17 -38.60 39.83 -69.79
C THR A 17 -37.17 39.78 -69.36
N ILE A 18 -36.86 40.49 -68.24
CA ILE A 18 -35.57 40.47 -67.57
C ILE A 18 -35.71 39.69 -66.27
N THR A 19 -35.01 38.58 -66.14
CA THR A 19 -35.02 37.76 -64.93
C THR A 19 -33.65 37.87 -64.26
N ASN A 20 -33.63 38.25 -62.97
CA ASN A 20 -32.43 38.19 -62.14
C ASN A 20 -32.57 36.97 -61.19
N THR A 21 -31.67 36.00 -61.39
CA THR A 21 -31.64 34.79 -60.57
C THR A 21 -30.55 34.95 -59.53
N PHE A 22 -30.90 34.82 -58.22
CA PHE A 22 -29.90 34.83 -57.13
C PHE A 22 -29.00 33.62 -57.24
N THR A 23 -27.70 33.82 -57.28
CA THR A 23 -26.69 32.77 -57.36
C THR A 23 -25.51 33.19 -56.54
N VAL A 24 -25.25 32.44 -55.44
CA VAL A 24 -24.09 32.67 -54.57
C VAL A 24 -22.82 32.23 -55.30
N PRO A 25 -21.78 33.05 -55.39
CA PRO A 25 -20.50 32.64 -55.99
C PRO A 25 -19.90 31.48 -55.24
N GLU A 26 -19.27 30.54 -55.93
CA GLU A 26 -18.54 29.42 -55.36
C GLU A 26 -17.12 29.79 -54.91
N ASP A 27 -16.90 31.07 -54.57
CA ASP A 27 -15.61 31.56 -54.09
C ASP A 27 -15.19 30.83 -52.83
N LYS A 28 -13.91 30.52 -52.78
CA LYS A 28 -13.28 29.83 -51.65
C LYS A 28 -12.25 30.74 -50.95
N THR A 29 -12.03 30.44 -49.67
CA THR A 29 -10.98 31.04 -48.89
C THR A 29 -10.15 29.95 -48.20
N GLU A 30 -9.01 30.31 -47.64
CA GLU A 30 -8.17 29.41 -46.85
C GLU A 30 -7.83 30.04 -45.50
N ILE A 31 -7.59 29.18 -44.52
CA ILE A 31 -7.21 29.56 -43.18
C ILE A 31 -6.04 28.70 -42.73
N THR A 32 -4.94 29.30 -42.39
CA THR A 32 -3.82 28.61 -41.78
C THR A 32 -3.91 28.71 -40.27
N VAL A 33 -4.01 27.56 -39.63
CA VAL A 33 -4.04 27.45 -38.18
C VAL A 33 -2.66 27.00 -37.68
N SER A 34 -2.14 27.67 -36.65
CA SER A 34 -0.88 27.37 -36.02
C SER A 34 -1.09 27.03 -34.58
N LYS A 35 -0.45 25.95 -34.10
CA LYS A 35 -0.44 25.54 -32.69
C LYS A 35 0.91 25.88 -32.08
N VAL A 36 0.90 26.51 -30.93
CA VAL A 36 2.05 26.83 -30.09
C VAL A 36 1.96 26.15 -28.75
N TRP A 37 3.07 25.59 -28.29
CA TRP A 37 3.21 24.98 -26.99
C TRP A 37 4.12 25.86 -26.11
N ASN A 38 3.57 26.34 -24.99
CA ASN A 38 4.31 27.07 -23.97
C ASN A 38 4.53 26.11 -22.75
N ASP A 39 5.46 25.16 -22.90
CA ASP A 39 5.70 24.05 -21.99
C ASP A 39 7.19 23.72 -21.81
N ASN A 40 8.06 24.69 -22.06
CA ASN A 40 9.50 24.53 -21.94
C ASN A 40 10.02 23.30 -22.71
N GLU A 41 9.69 23.26 -24.02
CA GLU A 41 10.11 22.17 -24.94
C GLU A 41 9.62 20.76 -24.45
N ASN A 42 8.42 20.70 -23.88
CA ASN A 42 7.85 19.48 -23.33
C ASN A 42 8.65 18.91 -22.13
N ALA A 43 9.24 19.78 -21.30
CA ALA A 43 10.08 19.36 -20.18
C ALA A 43 9.34 18.44 -19.17
N SER A 44 8.01 18.54 -19.06
CA SER A 44 7.18 17.66 -18.22
C SER A 44 6.85 16.32 -18.87
N GLY A 45 7.07 16.16 -20.19
CA GLY A 45 6.66 14.98 -20.96
C GLY A 45 5.13 14.81 -21.10
N LYS A 46 4.36 15.89 -20.90
CA LYS A 46 2.88 15.84 -20.93
C LYS A 46 2.28 16.32 -22.24
N ARG A 47 3.09 16.81 -23.21
CA ARG A 47 2.59 17.19 -24.52
C ARG A 47 2.10 15.96 -25.27
N PRO A 48 0.85 15.95 -25.79
CA PRO A 48 0.36 14.85 -26.59
C PRO A 48 1.13 14.72 -27.92
N GLU A 49 1.16 13.53 -28.49
CA GLU A 49 1.81 13.27 -29.77
C GLU A 49 1.07 13.95 -30.94
N SER A 50 -0.22 14.21 -30.80
CA SER A 50 -1.07 14.82 -31.82
C SER A 50 -2.25 15.56 -31.20
N ILE A 51 -2.79 16.53 -31.93
CA ILE A 51 -4.04 17.23 -31.62
C ILE A 51 -4.86 17.40 -32.90
N LYS A 52 -6.16 17.69 -32.78
CA LYS A 52 -6.98 18.12 -33.88
C LYS A 52 -7.06 19.63 -33.93
N LEU A 53 -6.68 20.25 -35.06
CA LEU A 53 -6.99 21.63 -35.36
C LEU A 53 -8.38 21.68 -36.03
N GLN A 54 -9.19 22.66 -35.68
CA GLN A 54 -10.56 22.80 -36.17
C GLN A 54 -10.77 24.20 -36.74
N VAL A 55 -11.53 24.28 -37.83
CA VAL A 55 -12.15 25.51 -38.34
C VAL A 55 -13.64 25.39 -38.10
N LYS A 56 -14.22 26.41 -37.45
CA LYS A 56 -15.63 26.49 -37.11
C LYS A 56 -16.31 27.65 -37.80
N SER A 57 -17.60 27.48 -38.10
CA SER A 57 -18.53 28.56 -38.46
C SER A 57 -19.66 28.60 -37.41
N GLY A 58 -19.64 29.63 -36.54
CA GLY A 58 -20.40 29.60 -35.29
C GLY A 58 -19.92 28.44 -34.43
N ASP A 59 -20.87 27.63 -33.91
CA ASP A 59 -20.53 26.46 -33.08
C ASP A 59 -20.27 25.17 -33.89
N THR A 60 -20.40 25.23 -35.23
CA THR A 60 -20.25 24.05 -36.06
C THR A 60 -18.85 23.89 -36.58
N VAL A 61 -18.25 22.71 -36.36
CA VAL A 61 -16.94 22.34 -36.95
C VAL A 61 -17.14 22.11 -38.45
N VAL A 62 -16.50 22.92 -39.30
CA VAL A 62 -16.57 22.84 -40.75
C VAL A 62 -15.52 21.91 -41.31
N LYS A 63 -14.28 22.02 -40.78
CA LYS A 63 -13.16 21.15 -41.15
C LYS A 63 -12.30 20.90 -39.88
N GLU A 64 -11.71 19.72 -39.85
CA GLU A 64 -10.71 19.37 -38.80
C GLU A 64 -9.54 18.59 -39.42
N GLN A 65 -8.38 18.68 -38.80
CA GLN A 65 -7.16 17.99 -39.20
C GLN A 65 -6.33 17.63 -37.99
N VAL A 66 -5.91 16.36 -37.89
CA VAL A 66 -4.90 15.94 -36.93
C VAL A 66 -3.54 16.43 -37.35
N VAL A 67 -2.81 17.05 -36.44
CA VAL A 67 -1.43 17.54 -36.65
C VAL A 67 -0.51 17.04 -35.55
N THR A 68 0.76 16.92 -35.89
CA THR A 68 1.84 16.45 -35.04
C THR A 68 3.02 17.42 -35.12
N GLU A 69 4.10 17.11 -34.43
CA GLU A 69 5.37 17.83 -34.54
C GLU A 69 5.96 17.79 -35.99
N THR A 70 5.70 16.71 -36.73
CA THR A 70 6.16 16.52 -38.08
C THR A 70 5.63 17.61 -39.03
N GLU A 71 4.40 18.07 -38.84
CA GLU A 71 3.75 19.18 -39.55
C GLU A 71 4.08 20.53 -38.90
N ASN A 72 5.05 20.59 -37.96
CA ASN A 72 5.31 21.78 -37.14
C ASN A 72 4.06 22.36 -36.50
N TRP A 73 3.14 21.47 -36.06
CA TRP A 73 1.90 21.86 -35.41
C TRP A 73 1.06 22.86 -36.19
N LYS A 74 1.05 22.76 -37.54
CA LYS A 74 0.43 23.74 -38.43
C LYS A 74 -0.33 23.05 -39.53
N TYR A 75 -1.48 23.63 -39.92
CA TYR A 75 -2.24 23.17 -41.10
C TYR A 75 -2.95 24.32 -41.79
N THR A 76 -3.04 24.26 -43.13
CA THR A 76 -3.82 25.20 -43.95
C THR A 76 -5.08 24.52 -44.46
N PHE A 77 -6.21 24.97 -43.96
CA PHE A 77 -7.52 24.54 -44.42
C PHE A 77 -7.84 25.31 -45.72
N ILE A 78 -7.92 24.64 -46.83
CA ILE A 78 -8.31 25.16 -48.14
C ILE A 78 -9.78 24.86 -48.44
N ASP A 79 -10.31 25.42 -49.52
CA ASP A 79 -11.65 25.19 -50.04
C ASP A 79 -12.78 25.50 -49.06
N LEU A 80 -12.59 26.49 -48.20
CA LEU A 80 -13.62 26.99 -47.31
C LEU A 80 -14.58 27.90 -48.11
N PRO A 81 -15.91 27.70 -48.09
CA PRO A 81 -16.87 28.58 -48.77
C PRO A 81 -16.73 30.03 -48.27
N LYS A 82 -16.53 31.00 -49.18
CA LYS A 82 -16.42 32.40 -48.78
C LYS A 82 -17.80 32.96 -48.34
N TYR A 83 -18.89 32.48 -48.93
CA TYR A 83 -20.24 32.98 -48.67
C TYR A 83 -21.15 31.87 -48.19
N ASN A 84 -22.11 32.23 -47.38
CA ASN A 84 -23.25 31.35 -46.96
C ASN A 84 -24.34 31.32 -48.06
N ALA A 85 -25.38 30.50 -47.83
CA ALA A 85 -26.48 30.37 -48.79
C ALA A 85 -27.29 31.67 -48.98
N GLN A 86 -27.15 32.65 -48.11
CA GLN A 86 -27.79 33.97 -48.17
C GLN A 86 -26.90 35.00 -48.92
N GLY A 87 -25.65 34.66 -49.24
CA GLY A 87 -24.68 35.53 -49.85
C GLY A 87 -23.87 36.40 -48.87
N ASP A 88 -24.02 36.14 -47.58
CA ASP A 88 -23.19 36.81 -46.57
C ASP A 88 -21.81 36.15 -46.49
N GLU A 89 -20.75 36.91 -46.14
CA GLU A 89 -19.45 36.33 -45.93
C GLU A 89 -19.44 35.44 -44.67
N ASN A 90 -18.89 34.23 -44.82
CA ASN A 90 -18.73 33.30 -43.67
C ASN A 90 -17.66 33.85 -42.73
N VAL A 91 -17.99 33.91 -41.44
CA VAL A 91 -17.02 34.19 -40.38
C VAL A 91 -16.55 32.86 -39.85
N TYR A 92 -15.24 32.63 -39.95
CA TYR A 92 -14.59 31.42 -39.42
C TYR A 92 -13.82 31.74 -38.18
N THR A 93 -13.90 30.82 -37.19
CA THR A 93 -13.06 30.77 -35.99
C THR A 93 -12.25 29.48 -36.00
N VAL A 94 -11.19 29.46 -35.21
CA VAL A 94 -10.36 28.25 -35.04
C VAL A 94 -10.48 27.71 -33.63
N ASP A 95 -10.29 26.42 -33.48
CA ASP A 95 -10.28 25.73 -32.21
C ASP A 95 -9.37 24.50 -32.28
N GLU A 96 -9.20 23.84 -31.15
CA GLU A 96 -8.55 22.54 -31.06
C GLU A 96 -9.41 21.55 -30.27
N ALA A 97 -9.19 20.25 -30.54
CA ALA A 97 -9.76 19.16 -29.81
C ALA A 97 -8.69 18.09 -29.52
N GLU A 98 -8.91 17.36 -28.47
CA GLU A 98 -8.10 16.19 -28.11
C GLU A 98 -8.27 15.07 -29.14
N VAL A 99 -7.22 14.29 -29.39
CA VAL A 99 -7.28 13.04 -30.14
C VAL A 99 -7.69 11.91 -29.21
N ASN A 100 -7.09 11.83 -28.03
CA ASN A 100 -7.48 10.91 -26.97
C ASN A 100 -8.00 11.70 -25.76
N GLU A 101 -8.88 11.09 -24.99
CA GLU A 101 -9.45 11.68 -23.78
C GLU A 101 -8.36 12.08 -22.79
N ASN A 102 -8.45 13.31 -22.26
CA ASN A 102 -7.52 13.89 -21.29
C ASN A 102 -6.10 14.21 -21.80
N ASP A 103 -5.85 14.19 -23.12
CA ASP A 103 -4.56 14.56 -23.69
C ASP A 103 -4.13 16.00 -23.32
N LEU A 104 -5.09 16.92 -23.15
CA LEU A 104 -4.85 18.32 -22.85
C LEU A 104 -5.11 18.73 -21.39
N LYS A 105 -5.32 17.77 -20.47
CA LYS A 105 -5.66 18.08 -19.07
C LYS A 105 -4.63 18.93 -18.32
N PHE A 106 -3.36 18.92 -18.77
CA PHE A 106 -2.26 19.72 -18.22
C PHE A 106 -2.02 21.02 -18.98
N TYR A 107 -2.99 21.46 -19.81
CA TYR A 107 -2.81 22.65 -20.61
C TYR A 107 -3.98 23.60 -20.48
N THR A 108 -3.67 24.90 -20.39
CA THR A 108 -4.65 25.96 -20.56
C THR A 108 -4.49 26.52 -21.97
N LYS A 109 -5.61 26.68 -22.68
CA LYS A 109 -5.67 27.13 -24.05
C LYS A 109 -5.98 28.63 -24.14
N THR A 110 -5.27 29.33 -25.04
CA THR A 110 -5.64 30.67 -25.50
C THR A 110 -5.62 30.69 -27.03
N ILE A 111 -6.49 31.53 -27.63
CA ILE A 111 -6.60 31.67 -29.08
C ILE A 111 -6.48 33.15 -29.44
N GLU A 112 -5.51 33.47 -30.31
CA GLU A 112 -5.31 34.82 -30.86
C GLU A 112 -5.29 34.73 -32.38
N GLY A 113 -6.33 35.26 -33.02
CA GLY A 113 -6.54 35.11 -34.47
C GLY A 113 -6.63 33.63 -34.88
N THR A 114 -5.64 33.13 -35.62
CA THR A 114 -5.56 31.72 -36.03
C THR A 114 -4.46 30.94 -35.32
N THR A 115 -3.92 31.53 -34.22
CA THR A 115 -2.89 30.88 -33.38
C THR A 115 -3.55 30.37 -32.12
N ILE A 116 -3.35 29.07 -31.85
CA ILE A 116 -3.79 28.39 -30.64
C ILE A 116 -2.58 28.11 -29.76
N THR A 117 -2.53 28.67 -28.56
CA THR A 117 -1.41 28.45 -27.62
C THR A 117 -1.87 27.62 -26.44
N ASN A 118 -1.17 26.53 -26.16
CA ASN A 118 -1.35 25.74 -24.94
C ASN A 118 -0.18 26.01 -24.00
N THR A 119 -0.53 26.46 -22.79
CA THR A 119 0.43 26.70 -21.71
C THR A 119 0.32 25.56 -20.70
N PHE A 120 1.44 24.93 -20.38
CA PHE A 120 1.50 23.88 -19.36
C PHE A 120 1.04 24.45 -18.01
N THR A 121 0.06 23.79 -17.41
CA THR A 121 -0.57 24.23 -16.17
C THR A 121 -0.96 22.99 -15.37
N ILE A 122 -0.44 22.85 -14.17
CA ILE A 122 -0.79 21.72 -13.29
C ILE A 122 -2.20 21.92 -12.75
N PRO A 123 -3.11 20.95 -12.93
CA PRO A 123 -4.42 21.00 -12.33
C PRO A 123 -4.32 21.14 -10.79
N ASN A 124 -5.13 22.01 -10.20
CA ASN A 124 -5.17 22.17 -8.73
C ASN A 124 -6.06 21.13 -8.06
N ASP A 125 -6.04 19.90 -8.58
CA ASP A 125 -6.80 18.79 -8.02
C ASP A 125 -6.24 18.40 -6.67
N LYS A 126 -7.13 18.07 -5.75
CA LYS A 126 -6.81 17.66 -4.39
C LYS A 126 -7.43 16.30 -4.11
N ILE A 127 -6.77 15.58 -3.23
CA ILE A 127 -7.29 14.32 -2.69
C ILE A 127 -7.50 14.41 -1.18
N THR A 128 -8.28 13.48 -0.68
CA THR A 128 -8.60 13.32 0.73
C THR A 128 -8.18 11.92 1.18
N LEU A 129 -7.44 11.84 2.28
CA LEU A 129 -7.08 10.58 2.91
C LEU A 129 -7.76 10.46 4.27
N LYS A 130 -8.68 9.53 4.42
CA LYS A 130 -9.18 9.12 5.73
C LYS A 130 -8.25 8.07 6.30
N VAL A 131 -7.65 8.32 7.46
CA VAL A 131 -6.74 7.39 8.13
C VAL A 131 -7.36 6.94 9.43
N SER A 132 -7.49 5.62 9.58
CA SER A 132 -8.04 4.98 10.77
C SER A 132 -6.98 4.07 11.39
N LYS A 133 -6.77 4.21 12.70
CA LYS A 133 -5.91 3.35 13.48
C LYS A 133 -6.71 2.25 14.16
N VAL A 134 -6.34 1.01 13.94
CA VAL A 134 -6.96 -0.16 14.56
C VAL A 134 -5.96 -0.81 15.53
N TRP A 135 -6.44 -1.18 16.69
CA TRP A 135 -5.69 -1.88 17.71
C TRP A 135 -6.21 -3.31 17.83
N ASP A 136 -5.39 -4.29 17.42
CA ASP A 136 -5.65 -5.71 17.63
C ASP A 136 -4.92 -6.17 18.88
N ASP A 137 -5.47 -5.78 20.04
CA ASP A 137 -4.87 -5.93 21.35
C ASP A 137 -5.87 -6.40 22.41
N SER A 138 -6.88 -7.15 21.98
CA SER A 138 -7.95 -7.67 22.86
C SER A 138 -8.61 -6.54 23.69
N ASN A 139 -8.90 -5.42 23.02
CA ASN A 139 -9.52 -4.23 23.63
C ASN A 139 -8.68 -3.64 24.79
N ASN A 140 -7.34 -3.53 24.55
CA ASN A 140 -6.38 -3.03 25.54
C ASN A 140 -6.31 -3.89 26.82
N ALA A 141 -6.47 -5.21 26.70
CA ALA A 141 -6.52 -6.13 27.84
C ALA A 141 -5.28 -6.06 28.75
N LYS A 142 -4.13 -5.65 28.22
CA LYS A 142 -2.86 -5.49 28.96
C LYS A 142 -2.65 -4.06 29.49
N GLY A 143 -3.46 -3.08 29.09
CA GLY A 143 -3.30 -1.68 29.47
C GLY A 143 -2.09 -0.99 28.85
N TYR A 144 -1.57 -1.47 27.71
CA TYR A 144 -0.34 -0.95 27.06
C TYR A 144 -0.62 0.06 25.97
N ARG A 145 -1.87 0.24 25.56
CA ARG A 145 -2.23 1.20 24.50
C ARG A 145 -1.90 2.62 24.97
N PRO A 146 -1.15 3.40 24.16
CA PRO A 146 -0.86 4.79 24.48
C PRO A 146 -2.15 5.62 24.51
N GLU A 147 -2.10 6.79 25.14
CA GLU A 147 -3.23 7.74 25.16
C GLU A 147 -3.43 8.40 23.79
N SER A 148 -2.34 8.58 23.03
CA SER A 148 -2.34 9.22 21.72
C SER A 148 -1.21 8.69 20.85
N ILE A 149 -1.39 8.80 19.51
CA ILE A 149 -0.35 8.56 18.50
C ILE A 149 -0.37 9.69 17.48
N LYS A 150 0.70 9.81 16.70
CA LYS A 150 0.73 10.67 15.50
C LYS A 150 0.47 9.84 14.25
N LEU A 151 -0.40 10.34 13.39
CA LEU A 151 -0.54 9.89 12.01
C LEU A 151 0.25 10.84 11.11
N LEU A 152 1.15 10.30 10.30
CA LEU A 152 2.03 11.04 9.41
C LEU A 152 1.68 10.73 7.96
N VAL A 153 1.45 11.75 7.15
CA VAL A 153 1.28 11.62 5.69
C VAL A 153 2.55 12.11 5.03
N LYS A 154 3.17 11.27 4.20
CA LYS A 154 4.44 11.55 3.53
C LYS A 154 4.33 11.40 2.01
N ASN A 155 5.14 12.19 1.29
CA ASN A 155 5.48 11.99 -0.11
C ASN A 155 6.95 11.55 -0.18
N GLY A 156 7.19 10.26 -0.39
CA GLY A 156 8.51 9.68 -0.19
C GLY A 156 9.01 9.90 1.24
N ASN A 157 10.12 10.62 1.40
CA ASN A 157 10.67 10.96 2.72
C ASN A 157 10.19 12.33 3.26
N ILE A 158 9.37 13.06 2.51
CA ILE A 158 8.93 14.40 2.89
C ILE A 158 7.64 14.30 3.71
N LEU A 159 7.64 14.83 4.93
CA LEU A 159 6.42 14.98 5.73
C LEU A 159 5.54 16.08 5.11
N VAL A 160 4.31 15.72 4.75
CA VAL A 160 3.33 16.61 4.12
C VAL A 160 2.29 17.08 5.12
N ALA A 161 1.84 16.17 5.99
CA ALA A 161 0.87 16.47 7.04
C ALA A 161 1.04 15.53 8.23
N GLU A 162 0.70 15.98 9.43
CA GLU A 162 0.64 15.16 10.62
C GLU A 162 -0.57 15.54 11.50
N GLN A 163 -1.06 14.57 12.25
CA GLN A 163 -2.12 14.75 13.23
C GLN A 163 -1.93 13.81 14.41
N VAL A 164 -2.08 14.34 15.62
CA VAL A 164 -2.21 13.52 16.82
C VAL A 164 -3.66 13.04 16.92
N VAL A 165 -3.86 11.75 17.17
CA VAL A 165 -5.18 11.15 17.36
C VAL A 165 -5.24 10.36 18.66
N THR A 166 -6.43 10.33 19.25
CA THR A 166 -6.72 9.73 20.55
C THR A 166 -7.94 8.81 20.46
N LYS A 167 -8.29 8.21 21.57
CA LYS A 167 -9.51 7.41 21.67
C LYS A 167 -10.78 8.25 21.49
N GLU A 168 -10.76 9.52 21.89
CA GLU A 168 -11.88 10.45 21.77
C GLU A 168 -12.20 10.76 20.30
N GLU A 169 -11.19 10.79 19.42
CA GLU A 169 -11.37 10.90 17.97
C GLU A 169 -11.53 9.53 17.27
N ASN A 170 -11.83 8.46 18.05
CA ASN A 170 -11.91 7.10 17.52
C ASN A 170 -10.65 6.64 16.76
N TRP A 171 -9.50 7.22 17.06
CA TRP A 171 -8.23 6.94 16.40
C TRP A 171 -8.26 7.22 14.90
N GLU A 172 -9.02 8.21 14.45
CA GLU A 172 -9.19 8.57 13.05
C GLU A 172 -8.83 10.02 12.78
N ASN A 173 -8.36 10.28 11.57
CA ASN A 173 -8.25 11.64 11.02
C ASN A 173 -8.48 11.63 9.51
N THR A 174 -9.03 12.74 9.00
CA THR A 174 -9.19 12.99 7.57
C THR A 174 -8.28 14.13 7.14
N PHE A 175 -7.23 13.77 6.37
CA PHE A 175 -6.34 14.74 5.75
C PHE A 175 -6.94 15.21 4.43
N THR A 176 -7.25 16.49 4.33
CA THR A 176 -7.84 17.13 3.14
C THR A 176 -6.82 18.01 2.43
N ASN A 177 -7.15 18.45 1.21
CA ASN A 177 -6.33 19.38 0.43
C ASN A 177 -4.93 18.89 0.08
N LEU A 178 -4.70 17.58 0.05
CA LEU A 178 -3.45 17.01 -0.42
C LEU A 178 -3.35 17.17 -1.94
N ALA A 179 -2.21 17.66 -2.45
CA ALA A 179 -2.03 17.85 -3.89
C ALA A 179 -2.08 16.51 -4.62
N LYS A 180 -2.82 16.44 -5.74
CA LYS A 180 -2.87 15.24 -6.57
C LYS A 180 -1.64 15.06 -7.42
N TYR A 181 -1.04 16.16 -7.88
CA TYR A 181 0.11 16.19 -8.79
C TYR A 181 1.29 16.95 -8.20
N ASP A 182 2.49 16.55 -8.58
CA ASP A 182 3.73 17.28 -8.34
C ASP A 182 3.92 18.41 -9.36
N GLU A 183 5.01 19.17 -9.25
CA GLU A 183 5.35 20.28 -10.17
C GLU A 183 5.59 19.84 -11.61
N GLN A 184 5.80 18.57 -11.87
CA GLN A 184 5.97 17.97 -13.18
C GLN A 184 4.67 17.36 -13.73
N GLY A 185 3.57 17.41 -12.99
CA GLY A 185 2.28 16.82 -13.36
C GLY A 185 2.23 15.30 -13.16
N ASN A 186 3.13 14.71 -12.38
CA ASN A 186 3.04 13.31 -12.00
C ASN A 186 2.15 13.17 -10.78
N GLU A 187 1.43 12.06 -10.72
CA GLU A 187 0.60 11.77 -9.56
C GLU A 187 1.46 11.50 -8.32
N ILE A 188 1.12 12.16 -7.22
CA ILE A 188 1.82 11.99 -5.95
C ILE A 188 1.32 10.71 -5.28
N ILE A 189 2.27 9.85 -4.90
CA ILE A 189 2.01 8.65 -4.12
C ILE A 189 2.29 8.97 -2.66
N TYR A 190 1.23 9.05 -1.86
CA TYR A 190 1.33 9.25 -0.43
C TYR A 190 1.51 7.94 0.32
N THR A 191 2.29 7.98 1.39
CA THR A 191 2.39 6.94 2.39
C THR A 191 1.90 7.45 3.74
N VAL A 192 1.29 6.58 4.52
CA VAL A 192 0.86 6.90 5.88
C VAL A 192 1.70 6.07 6.84
N GLU A 193 2.20 6.71 7.88
CA GLU A 193 2.96 6.09 8.96
C GLU A 193 2.39 6.52 10.30
N GLU A 194 2.60 5.72 11.33
CA GLU A 194 2.38 6.14 12.70
C GLU A 194 3.69 6.49 13.40
N ALA A 195 3.60 7.39 14.36
CA ALA A 195 4.71 7.72 15.24
C ALA A 195 4.24 7.88 16.68
N GLU A 196 5.17 7.69 17.60
CA GLU A 196 4.93 7.92 19.02
C GLU A 196 4.79 9.41 19.33
N VAL A 197 3.93 9.74 20.27
CA VAL A 197 3.88 11.06 20.89
C VAL A 197 4.94 11.16 21.99
N ASN A 198 5.04 10.14 22.84
CA ASN A 198 6.10 9.98 23.83
C ASN A 198 6.98 8.77 23.49
N SER A 199 8.23 8.79 23.92
CA SER A 199 9.20 7.74 23.60
C SER A 199 8.79 6.37 24.17
N ASN A 200 8.98 5.33 23.37
CA ASN A 200 8.81 3.91 23.71
C ASN A 200 7.36 3.46 23.96
N GLU A 201 6.34 4.26 23.62
CA GLU A 201 4.94 3.89 23.80
C GLU A 201 4.49 2.77 22.84
N LEU A 202 5.07 2.73 21.63
CA LEU A 202 4.73 1.72 20.61
C LEU A 202 5.68 0.51 20.60
N GLU A 203 6.68 0.45 21.49
CA GLU A 203 7.64 -0.69 21.53
C GLU A 203 6.95 -2.05 21.71
N ARG A 204 5.79 -2.06 22.40
CA ARG A 204 5.00 -3.26 22.67
C ARG A 204 4.07 -3.65 21.54
N TYR A 205 4.09 -2.89 20.45
CA TYR A 205 3.25 -3.10 19.30
C TYR A 205 4.06 -3.30 18.03
N LYS A 206 3.51 -4.10 17.13
CA LYS A 206 3.95 -4.24 15.76
C LYS A 206 2.90 -3.58 14.87
N GLY A 207 3.31 -2.58 14.08
CA GLY A 207 2.46 -1.86 13.14
C GLY A 207 2.59 -2.37 11.72
N GLU A 208 1.47 -2.36 10.98
CA GLU A 208 1.44 -2.57 9.54
C GLU A 208 0.97 -1.30 8.84
N LEU A 209 1.72 -0.90 7.82
CA LEU A 209 1.44 0.29 7.02
C LEU A 209 0.76 -0.08 5.71
N SER A 210 -0.36 0.59 5.40
CA SER A 210 -0.95 0.53 4.06
C SER A 210 -0.42 1.66 3.20
N LYS A 211 0.06 1.35 1.98
CA LYS A 211 0.44 2.35 0.98
C LYS A 211 -0.81 2.90 0.32
N VAL A 212 -0.88 4.22 0.18
CA VAL A 212 -1.87 4.87 -0.69
C VAL A 212 -1.28 4.91 -2.09
N VAL A 213 -1.95 4.29 -3.04
CA VAL A 213 -1.55 4.32 -4.44
C VAL A 213 -2.68 4.95 -5.25
N GLY A 214 -2.37 6.05 -5.97
CA GLY A 214 -3.28 6.67 -6.95
C GLY A 214 -3.93 7.97 -6.47
N ASN A 215 -4.89 8.42 -7.25
CA ASN A 215 -5.37 9.79 -7.41
C ASN A 215 -6.78 9.99 -6.90
N GLU A 216 -7.30 9.07 -6.12
CA GLU A 216 -8.67 9.12 -5.61
C GLU A 216 -8.68 9.25 -4.11
N ASP A 217 -9.79 9.72 -3.57
CA ASP A 217 -10.03 9.70 -2.13
C ASP A 217 -9.94 8.27 -1.61
N LYS A 218 -9.17 8.08 -0.54
CA LYS A 218 -8.88 6.74 0.00
C LYS A 218 -9.04 6.67 1.50
N GLU A 219 -9.41 5.48 1.94
CA GLU A 219 -9.31 5.08 3.34
C GLU A 219 -8.06 4.23 3.54
N VAL A 220 -7.29 4.56 4.58
CA VAL A 220 -6.06 3.86 4.97
C VAL A 220 -6.23 3.37 6.38
N ILE A 221 -5.98 2.07 6.60
CA ILE A 221 -6.06 1.46 7.93
C ILE A 221 -4.65 1.09 8.37
N ILE A 222 -4.25 1.56 9.56
CA ILE A 222 -3.03 1.17 10.24
C ILE A 222 -3.43 0.23 11.39
N VAL A 223 -2.89 -0.98 11.39
CA VAL A 223 -3.21 -1.98 12.42
C VAL A 223 -1.97 -2.19 13.30
N ASN A 224 -2.16 -2.07 14.63
CA ASN A 224 -1.15 -2.51 15.60
C ASN A 224 -1.64 -3.75 16.33
N THR A 225 -0.78 -4.75 16.35
CA THR A 225 -0.93 -5.96 17.16
C THR A 225 0.12 -5.97 18.27
N TYR A 226 -0.09 -6.74 19.33
CA TYR A 226 0.97 -6.92 20.33
C TYR A 226 2.23 -7.49 19.69
N ASN A 227 3.36 -6.93 20.06
CA ASN A 227 4.67 -7.48 19.73
C ASN A 227 5.00 -8.55 20.78
N TYR A 228 5.27 -9.76 20.31
CA TYR A 228 5.56 -10.91 21.17
C TYR A 228 7.06 -11.17 21.22
N GLY A 229 7.53 -11.52 22.42
CA GLY A 229 8.86 -12.02 22.64
C GLY A 229 8.81 -13.44 23.17
N LYS A 230 9.99 -14.04 23.34
CA LYS A 230 10.15 -15.45 23.65
C LYS A 230 11.09 -15.67 24.82
N VAL A 231 10.72 -16.56 25.72
CA VAL A 231 11.56 -17.09 26.80
C VAL A 231 11.78 -18.57 26.54
N VAL A 232 13.05 -18.95 26.32
CA VAL A 232 13.48 -20.34 26.15
C VAL A 232 13.99 -20.86 27.48
N ILE A 233 13.40 -21.94 27.99
CA ILE A 233 13.72 -22.54 29.27
C ILE A 233 14.47 -23.86 28.97
N LYS A 234 15.75 -23.88 29.29
CA LYS A 234 16.61 -25.04 29.08
C LYS A 234 16.88 -25.78 30.40
N HIS A 235 16.65 -27.07 30.40
CA HIS A 235 17.06 -27.97 31.49
C HIS A 235 18.29 -28.72 30.99
N VAL A 236 19.44 -28.52 31.64
CA VAL A 236 20.74 -29.05 31.15
C VAL A 236 21.48 -29.80 32.24
N GLU A 237 22.23 -30.82 31.83
CA GLU A 237 23.19 -31.49 32.69
C GLU A 237 24.39 -30.56 32.91
N LYS A 238 24.71 -30.25 34.20
CA LYS A 238 25.63 -29.20 34.61
C LYS A 238 27.05 -29.36 34.07
N ASP A 239 27.58 -30.57 34.08
CA ASP A 239 28.97 -30.82 33.76
C ASP A 239 29.21 -30.96 32.24
N THR A 240 28.21 -31.29 31.48
CA THR A 240 28.28 -31.58 30.05
C THR A 240 27.60 -30.56 29.18
N ASN A 241 26.74 -29.69 29.76
CA ASN A 241 25.78 -28.82 29.08
C ASN A 241 24.84 -29.57 28.12
N LYS A 242 24.67 -30.88 28.32
CA LYS A 242 23.71 -31.66 27.54
C LYS A 242 22.30 -31.17 27.84
N GLU A 243 21.55 -30.79 26.81
CA GLU A 243 20.14 -30.47 26.93
C GLU A 243 19.33 -31.73 27.28
N LEU A 244 18.60 -31.66 28.37
CA LEU A 244 17.72 -32.72 28.86
C LEU A 244 16.27 -32.45 28.42
N GLU A 245 15.84 -31.22 28.51
CA GLU A 245 14.53 -30.75 28.07
C GLU A 245 14.58 -29.26 27.75
N VAL A 246 13.77 -28.80 26.78
CA VAL A 246 13.60 -27.39 26.40
C VAL A 246 12.12 -27.06 26.34
N GLU A 247 11.74 -25.95 26.95
CA GLU A 247 10.40 -25.37 26.90
C GLU A 247 10.45 -23.97 26.36
N GLU A 248 9.37 -23.50 25.77
CA GLU A 248 9.25 -22.15 25.27
C GLU A 248 8.00 -21.50 25.84
N GLN A 249 8.12 -20.22 26.21
CA GLN A 249 7.01 -19.38 26.63
C GLN A 249 7.02 -18.13 25.75
N GLU A 250 5.91 -17.86 25.09
CA GLU A 250 5.69 -16.61 24.35
C GLU A 250 4.73 -15.69 25.12
N GLY A 251 4.94 -14.39 25.00
CA GLY A 251 4.05 -13.39 25.58
C GLY A 251 4.35 -12.00 25.03
N ALA A 252 3.47 -11.04 25.31
CA ALA A 252 3.66 -9.67 24.87
C ALA A 252 4.90 -9.05 25.51
N ILE A 253 5.66 -8.24 24.76
CA ILE A 253 6.82 -7.50 25.29
C ILE A 253 6.40 -6.68 26.51
N GLY A 254 7.18 -6.78 27.60
CA GLY A 254 6.89 -6.17 28.90
C GLY A 254 5.97 -7.00 29.79
N GLU A 255 5.48 -8.17 29.33
CA GLU A 255 4.74 -9.11 30.17
C GLU A 255 5.69 -9.82 31.14
N LYS A 256 5.26 -9.97 32.38
CA LYS A 256 6.09 -10.67 33.39
C LYS A 256 6.02 -12.17 33.16
N TYR A 257 7.18 -12.81 33.24
CA TYR A 257 7.29 -14.26 33.21
C TYR A 257 7.92 -14.80 34.51
N VAL A 258 7.54 -16.04 34.83
CA VAL A 258 8.11 -16.82 35.93
C VAL A 258 8.29 -18.25 35.43
N THR A 259 9.55 -18.70 35.42
CA THR A 259 9.87 -20.08 35.05
C THR A 259 10.08 -20.94 36.30
N LYS A 260 10.00 -22.25 36.15
CA LYS A 260 10.15 -23.21 37.26
C LYS A 260 11.05 -24.35 36.86
N GLN A 261 11.76 -24.92 37.84
CA GLN A 261 12.47 -26.17 37.66
C GLN A 261 11.47 -27.33 37.38
N LYS A 262 11.92 -28.32 36.65
CA LYS A 262 11.19 -29.59 36.40
C LYS A 262 11.78 -30.75 37.16
N GLU A 263 10.97 -31.77 37.40
CA GLU A 263 11.48 -33.09 37.82
C GLU A 263 11.88 -33.86 36.57
N ILE A 264 13.16 -34.26 36.49
CA ILE A 264 13.73 -35.00 35.35
C ILE A 264 14.21 -36.33 35.89
N GLU A 265 13.70 -37.43 35.33
CA GLU A 265 14.04 -38.80 35.78
C GLU A 265 15.55 -39.06 35.64
N GLY A 266 16.15 -39.53 36.75
CA GLY A 266 17.58 -39.82 36.83
C GLY A 266 18.48 -38.60 37.09
N TYR A 267 17.87 -37.40 37.31
CA TYR A 267 18.60 -36.17 37.57
C TYR A 267 18.06 -35.45 38.82
N LYS A 268 18.98 -34.73 39.49
CA LYS A 268 18.69 -33.86 40.63
C LYS A 268 18.96 -32.43 40.25
N TYR A 269 17.98 -31.53 40.52
CA TYR A 269 18.15 -30.08 40.37
C TYR A 269 19.29 -29.57 41.27
N VAL A 270 20.12 -28.64 40.71
CA VAL A 270 21.28 -28.05 41.41
C VAL A 270 21.17 -26.52 41.50
N SER A 271 20.98 -25.87 40.38
CA SER A 271 21.00 -24.40 40.31
C SER A 271 20.27 -23.91 39.04
N ARG A 272 20.06 -22.62 38.95
CA ARG A 272 19.52 -21.95 37.77
C ARG A 272 20.22 -20.63 37.52
N THR A 273 20.00 -20.03 36.34
CA THR A 273 20.37 -18.65 36.04
C THR A 273 19.50 -17.68 36.88
N GLU A 274 19.99 -16.46 37.12
CA GLU A 274 19.32 -15.47 37.98
C GLU A 274 18.03 -14.93 37.32
N ASN A 275 17.95 -14.98 35.98
CA ASN A 275 16.84 -14.49 35.18
C ASN A 275 15.65 -15.45 35.07
N ALA A 276 15.41 -16.29 36.07
CA ALA A 276 14.24 -17.19 36.08
C ALA A 276 12.89 -16.46 36.22
N THR A 277 12.92 -15.18 36.53
CA THR A 277 11.78 -14.26 36.54
C THR A 277 12.19 -12.97 35.89
N GLY A 278 11.31 -12.31 35.15
CA GLY A 278 11.64 -11.05 34.47
C GLY A 278 10.47 -10.55 33.65
N GLU A 279 10.77 -9.68 32.69
CA GLU A 279 9.82 -9.22 31.69
C GLU A 279 10.28 -9.72 30.31
N ILE A 280 9.33 -10.12 29.47
CA ILE A 280 9.58 -10.57 28.11
C ILE A 280 10.10 -9.39 27.29
N GLY A 281 11.30 -9.55 26.72
CA GLY A 281 11.96 -8.54 25.88
C GLY A 281 11.74 -8.76 24.39
N LYS A 282 12.29 -7.84 23.56
CA LYS A 282 12.35 -8.00 22.09
C LYS A 282 13.29 -9.14 21.69
N GLU A 283 14.39 -9.29 22.44
CA GLU A 283 15.35 -10.37 22.24
C GLU A 283 14.92 -11.62 22.99
N GLU A 284 15.30 -12.78 22.43
CA GLU A 284 15.05 -14.07 23.07
C GLU A 284 15.76 -14.11 24.43
N THR A 285 15.02 -14.45 25.48
CA THR A 285 15.57 -14.64 26.82
C THR A 285 15.78 -16.13 27.07
N VAL A 286 16.99 -16.52 27.45
CA VAL A 286 17.29 -17.91 27.79
C VAL A 286 17.45 -18.06 29.30
N VAL A 287 16.65 -18.95 29.90
CA VAL A 287 16.73 -19.35 31.31
C VAL A 287 17.24 -20.77 31.40
N ILE A 288 18.25 -21.02 32.19
CA ILE A 288 18.85 -22.36 32.32
C ILE A 288 18.70 -22.90 33.71
N TYR A 289 18.20 -24.13 33.81
CA TYR A 289 18.15 -24.95 35.02
C TYR A 289 19.18 -26.06 34.90
N TYR A 290 20.10 -26.15 35.89
CA TYR A 290 21.19 -27.11 35.90
C TYR A 290 20.86 -28.30 36.77
N TYR A 291 21.18 -29.48 36.28
CA TYR A 291 20.91 -30.77 36.89
C TYR A 291 22.17 -31.61 36.96
N GLU A 292 22.30 -32.43 38.01
CA GLU A 292 23.33 -33.45 38.15
C GLU A 292 22.69 -34.83 38.03
N LYS A 293 23.36 -35.74 37.33
CA LYS A 293 22.89 -37.13 37.18
C LYS A 293 22.94 -37.81 38.56
N ILE A 294 21.86 -38.47 38.97
CA ILE A 294 21.79 -39.25 40.20
C ILE A 294 22.70 -40.47 39.97
N LYS A 295 23.77 -40.55 40.82
CA LYS A 295 24.60 -41.77 40.81
C LYS A 295 23.78 -42.88 41.49
N GLU A 296 23.58 -43.95 40.77
CA GLU A 296 23.03 -45.16 41.41
C GLU A 296 24.05 -45.58 42.51
N GLU A 297 23.63 -45.60 43.73
CA GLU A 297 24.43 -46.26 44.79
C GLU A 297 24.48 -47.72 44.46
N THR A 298 25.65 -48.16 43.99
CA THR A 298 25.92 -49.64 43.93
C THR A 298 25.88 -50.12 45.38
N LYS A 299 24.77 -50.76 45.72
CA LYS A 299 24.74 -51.52 46.99
C LYS A 299 25.99 -52.38 47.05
N PRO A 300 26.78 -52.32 48.13
CA PRO A 300 27.93 -53.17 48.24
C PRO A 300 27.46 -54.61 48.11
N VAL A 301 27.97 -55.32 47.12
CA VAL A 301 27.75 -56.79 47.02
C VAL A 301 28.45 -57.41 48.20
N THR A 302 27.73 -57.76 49.22
CA THR A 302 28.22 -58.61 50.30
C THR A 302 28.67 -59.95 49.68
N PRO A 303 29.94 -60.38 49.81
CA PRO A 303 30.36 -61.67 49.30
C PRO A 303 29.55 -62.78 49.98
N ILE A 304 28.74 -63.48 49.21
CA ILE A 304 28.08 -64.68 49.69
C ILE A 304 29.14 -65.74 49.81
N LEU A 305 29.50 -66.13 51.04
CA LEU A 305 30.30 -67.28 51.30
C LEU A 305 29.49 -68.54 50.79
N PRO A 306 30.11 -69.45 50.07
CA PRO A 306 29.42 -70.65 49.61
C PRO A 306 29.14 -71.58 50.82
N THR A 307 27.91 -71.60 51.26
CA THR A 307 27.42 -72.69 52.17
C THR A 307 27.06 -73.84 51.26
N THR A 308 27.79 -74.94 51.46
CA THR A 308 27.50 -76.27 50.92
C THR A 308 26.16 -76.72 51.47
N GLY A 309 25.22 -77.09 50.59
CA GLY A 309 24.06 -77.94 50.87
C GLY A 309 22.71 -77.36 50.72
N ASP A 310 22.03 -77.88 49.69
CA ASP A 310 20.55 -77.88 49.50
C ASP A 310 19.76 -76.57 49.44
N THR A 311 19.32 -76.26 48.24
CA THR A 311 17.94 -76.50 47.75
C THR A 311 17.62 -75.71 46.47
N PHE A 312 17.37 -76.46 45.40
CA PHE A 312 16.97 -76.02 44.08
C PHE A 312 15.52 -75.49 43.95
N ILE A 313 14.84 -75.08 45.03
CA ILE A 313 13.42 -74.77 45.01
C ILE A 313 13.11 -73.30 45.25
N THR A 314 14.05 -72.48 45.75
CA THR A 314 13.74 -71.09 46.16
C THR A 314 13.95 -70.08 45.03
N GLU A 315 14.71 -70.36 43.98
CA GLU A 315 14.96 -69.41 42.89
C GLU A 315 13.82 -69.29 41.85
N MET A 316 12.95 -70.30 41.74
CA MET A 316 11.82 -70.25 40.79
C MET A 316 10.66 -69.36 41.27
N ILE A 317 10.53 -69.06 42.58
CA ILE A 317 9.44 -68.27 43.12
C ILE A 317 9.67 -66.76 42.97
N ILE A 318 10.94 -66.28 42.93
CA ILE A 318 11.29 -64.87 42.77
C ILE A 318 11.16 -64.40 41.32
N LEU A 319 11.40 -65.29 40.35
CA LEU A 319 11.25 -64.98 38.93
C LEU A 319 9.79 -64.86 38.45
N VAL A 320 8.83 -65.54 39.12
CA VAL A 320 7.41 -65.45 38.78
C VAL A 320 6.75 -64.20 39.37
N ALA A 321 7.24 -63.69 40.50
CA ALA A 321 6.69 -62.48 41.12
C ALA A 321 7.07 -61.20 40.36
N SER A 322 8.26 -61.14 39.76
CA SER A 322 8.70 -59.96 38.95
C SER A 322 8.00 -59.86 37.58
N ALA A 323 7.65 -60.99 36.98
CA ALA A 323 6.92 -61.01 35.69
C ALA A 323 5.45 -60.59 35.82
N THR A 324 4.82 -60.89 36.93
CA THR A 324 3.41 -60.49 37.21
C THR A 324 3.26 -59.01 37.48
N VAL A 325 4.22 -58.35 38.12
CA VAL A 325 4.22 -56.90 38.35
C VAL A 325 4.43 -56.11 37.07
N TYR A 326 5.31 -56.63 36.15
CA TYR A 326 5.58 -55.97 34.86
C TYR A 326 4.37 -56.04 33.92
N LEU A 327 3.62 -57.10 33.90
CA LEU A 327 2.39 -57.27 33.11
C LEU A 327 1.21 -56.41 33.66
N ALA A 328 1.14 -56.18 34.98
CA ALA A 328 0.11 -55.32 35.58
C ALA A 328 0.34 -53.84 35.28
N VAL A 329 1.60 -53.39 35.18
CA VAL A 329 1.96 -51.97 34.81
C VAL A 329 1.70 -51.73 33.32
N LEU A 330 1.92 -52.70 32.45
CA LEU A 330 1.60 -52.59 31.02
C LEU A 330 0.08 -52.56 30.74
N ALA A 331 -0.71 -53.28 31.51
CA ALA A 331 -2.17 -53.29 31.38
C ALA A 331 -2.83 -51.99 31.87
N LEU A 332 -2.21 -51.30 32.83
CA LEU A 332 -2.69 -49.99 33.32
C LEU A 332 -2.32 -48.84 32.37
N LYS A 333 -1.22 -48.91 31.63
CA LYS A 333 -0.88 -47.95 30.60
C LYS A 333 -1.78 -48.04 29.36
N HIS A 334 -2.30 -49.20 29.04
CA HIS A 334 -3.18 -49.40 27.85
C HIS A 334 -4.65 -48.94 28.09
N LYS A 335 -5.07 -48.76 29.34
CA LYS A 335 -6.41 -48.25 29.68
C LYS A 335 -6.52 -46.73 29.76
N ARG A 336 -5.40 -45.96 29.62
CA ARG A 336 -5.41 -44.50 29.64
C ARG A 336 -5.37 -43.82 28.25
N CYS A 337 -5.39 -44.63 27.20
CA CYS A 337 -5.45 -44.12 25.81
C CYS A 337 -6.67 -44.70 25.08
N LYS A 338 -7.85 -44.54 25.64
CA LYS A 338 -9.14 -44.61 24.93
C LYS A 338 -10.04 -43.52 25.43
#